data_b0a4a60d0d4f36891b4b61226443a906
#
_entry.id   b0a4a60d0d4f36891b4b61226443a906
#
_cell.length_a   1.000
_cell.length_b   1.000
_cell.length_c   1.000
_cell.angle_alpha   90.00
_cell.angle_beta   90.00
_cell.angle_gamma   90.00
#
_symmetry.space_group_name_H-M   'P 1'
#
loop_
_entity.id
_entity.type
_entity.pdbx_description
1 polymer ?
#
loop_
_entity_poly.entity_id
_entity_poly.type
_entity_poly.pdbx_seq_one_letter_code
_entity_poly.pdbx_strand_id
1 'polypeptide(L)'
;IYSSRSVIATYIGSGFQLFVGGTVIVWMPSYLNRYYGMNTDTAGVLAAVIVLCSAVGSILCGMLSDRFGQNCPDRKVSLAISYCIGSCLFLSIAFAMPAGKSQLLLICMGMFIALGTNGPSSAMVANLTHNSVHSTAFATLTLANNLLGLALGPLIIGKLSDVIGLHHAFQLMPLVSIIAAAVFLYAKNHYHQDIARLTDQAVLPNLESPVDVMRKKNDDA
;
A
#
# COMPACT_ATOMS: atom_id res chain seq x y z
N ILE A 1 9.37 16.65 3.18
CA ILE A 1 8.52 15.45 3.13
C ILE A 1 7.14 15.82 2.57
N TYR A 2 6.48 16.82 3.08
CA TYR A 2 5.11 17.22 2.64
C TYR A 2 5.08 18.06 1.37
N SER A 3 6.21 18.39 0.78
CA SER A 3 6.30 19.20 -0.45
C SER A 3 6.06 18.38 -1.73
N SER A 4 6.22 17.06 -1.68
CA SER A 4 6.02 16.17 -2.82
C SER A 4 4.59 15.61 -2.83
N ARG A 5 3.84 15.91 -3.90
CA ARG A 5 2.48 15.40 -4.11
C ARG A 5 2.45 13.89 -4.27
N SER A 6 3.47 13.33 -4.91
CA SER A 6 3.59 11.89 -5.13
C SER A 6 3.83 11.12 -3.82
N VAL A 7 4.57 11.69 -2.86
CA VAL A 7 4.79 11.07 -1.53
C VAL A 7 3.47 11.01 -0.74
N ILE A 8 2.73 12.13 -0.69
CA ILE A 8 1.44 12.19 0.01
C ILE A 8 0.44 11.20 -0.63
N ALA A 9 0.37 11.17 -1.95
CA ALA A 9 -0.49 10.22 -2.67
C ALA A 9 -0.06 8.77 -2.38
N THR A 10 1.23 8.47 -2.26
CA THR A 10 1.73 7.14 -1.90
C THR A 10 1.27 6.74 -0.49
N TYR A 11 1.34 7.65 0.49
CA TYR A 11 0.84 7.39 1.84
C TYR A 11 -0.65 7.05 1.86
N ILE A 12 -1.46 7.83 1.14
CA ILE A 12 -2.92 7.64 1.06
C ILE A 12 -3.26 6.35 0.31
N GLY A 13 -2.64 6.12 -0.86
CA GLY A 13 -2.89 4.92 -1.67
C GLY A 13 -2.48 3.63 -0.96
N SER A 14 -1.33 3.62 -0.29
CA SER A 14 -0.88 2.50 0.54
C SER A 14 -1.83 2.25 1.71
N GLY A 15 -2.29 3.29 2.40
CA GLY A 15 -3.25 3.20 3.49
C GLY A 15 -4.59 2.60 3.03
N PHE A 16 -5.14 3.03 1.89
CA PHE A 16 -6.37 2.45 1.34
C PHE A 16 -6.20 1.00 0.91
N GLN A 17 -5.04 0.62 0.39
CA GLN A 17 -4.80 -0.78 0.06
C GLN A 17 -4.66 -1.64 1.32
N LEU A 18 -4.03 -1.11 2.37
CA LEU A 18 -3.97 -1.79 3.66
C LEU A 18 -5.34 -1.82 4.37
N PHE A 19 -6.25 -0.89 4.09
CA PHE A 19 -7.65 -0.96 4.54
C PHE A 19 -8.29 -2.29 4.11
N VAL A 20 -8.11 -2.67 2.85
CA VAL A 20 -8.64 -3.92 2.30
C VAL A 20 -7.98 -5.13 2.98
N GLY A 21 -6.64 -5.19 2.98
CA GLY A 21 -5.91 -6.29 3.59
C GLY A 21 -6.15 -6.42 5.09
N GLY A 22 -6.11 -5.31 5.82
CA GLY A 22 -6.34 -5.26 7.27
C GLY A 22 -7.75 -5.69 7.66
N THR A 23 -8.75 -5.27 6.89
CA THR A 23 -10.14 -5.71 7.10
C THR A 23 -10.29 -7.22 6.95
N VAL A 24 -9.73 -7.79 5.89
CA VAL A 24 -9.77 -9.26 5.70
C VAL A 24 -9.08 -9.97 6.85
N ILE A 25 -7.89 -9.52 7.26
CA ILE A 25 -7.15 -10.13 8.36
C ILE A 25 -7.98 -10.15 9.66
N VAL A 26 -8.62 -9.04 10.00
CA VAL A 26 -9.36 -8.90 11.26
C VAL A 26 -10.70 -9.65 11.24
N TRP A 27 -11.46 -9.53 10.15
CA TRP A 27 -12.82 -10.07 10.10
C TRP A 27 -12.92 -11.47 9.48
N MET A 28 -11.85 -12.02 8.90
CA MET A 28 -11.88 -13.33 8.25
C MET A 28 -12.30 -14.46 9.17
N PRO A 29 -11.82 -14.57 10.43
CA PRO A 29 -12.31 -15.61 11.35
C PRO A 29 -13.82 -15.54 11.54
N SER A 30 -14.36 -14.32 11.75
CA SER A 30 -15.80 -14.11 11.92
C SER A 30 -16.59 -14.41 10.64
N TYR A 31 -16.04 -14.08 9.47
CA TYR A 31 -16.64 -14.39 8.18
C TYR A 31 -16.75 -15.92 7.96
N LEU A 32 -15.66 -16.64 8.21
CA LEU A 32 -15.62 -18.10 8.08
C LEU A 32 -16.58 -18.79 9.07
N ASN A 33 -16.63 -18.30 10.30
CA ASN A 33 -17.56 -18.83 11.30
C ASN A 33 -19.03 -18.60 10.88
N ARG A 34 -19.39 -17.38 10.49
CA ARG A 34 -20.79 -17.01 10.17
C ARG A 34 -21.26 -17.50 8.81
N TYR A 35 -20.41 -17.45 7.79
CA TYR A 35 -20.80 -17.72 6.41
C TYR A 35 -20.53 -19.18 5.99
N TYR A 36 -19.48 -19.80 6.55
CA TYR A 36 -19.17 -21.22 6.31
C TYR A 36 -19.70 -22.16 7.41
N GLY A 37 -20.19 -21.63 8.52
CA GLY A 37 -20.62 -22.43 9.66
C GLY A 37 -19.48 -23.19 10.37
N MET A 38 -18.24 -22.70 10.22
CA MET A 38 -17.07 -23.34 10.82
C MET A 38 -16.98 -23.08 12.32
N ASN A 39 -16.45 -24.04 13.08
CA ASN A 39 -16.08 -23.82 14.47
C ASN A 39 -15.02 -22.73 14.58
N THR A 40 -14.99 -22.01 15.70
CA THR A 40 -14.06 -20.90 15.94
C THR A 40 -12.60 -21.31 15.73
N ASP A 41 -12.22 -22.51 16.19
CA ASP A 41 -10.85 -23.04 16.06
C ASP A 41 -10.49 -23.26 14.59
N THR A 42 -11.34 -23.92 13.81
CA THR A 42 -11.12 -24.18 12.38
C THR A 42 -11.09 -22.88 11.58
N ALA A 43 -12.00 -21.96 11.89
CA ALA A 43 -12.06 -20.64 11.26
C ALA A 43 -10.78 -19.82 11.54
N GLY A 44 -10.26 -19.88 12.78
CA GLY A 44 -9.02 -19.25 13.17
C GLY A 44 -7.81 -19.80 12.42
N VAL A 45 -7.69 -21.14 12.34
CA VAL A 45 -6.60 -21.80 11.59
C VAL A 45 -6.63 -21.43 10.11
N LEU A 46 -7.80 -21.48 9.48
CA LEU A 46 -7.93 -21.14 8.06
C LEU A 46 -7.64 -19.65 7.81
N ALA A 47 -8.09 -18.76 8.68
CA ALA A 47 -7.73 -17.35 8.62
C ALA A 47 -6.22 -17.12 8.75
N ALA A 48 -5.55 -17.86 9.65
CA ALA A 48 -4.09 -17.81 9.77
C ALA A 48 -3.38 -18.26 8.48
N VAL A 49 -3.88 -19.29 7.80
CA VAL A 49 -3.35 -19.72 6.49
C VAL A 49 -3.48 -18.60 5.45
N ILE A 50 -4.62 -17.89 5.40
CA ILE A 50 -4.82 -16.76 4.50
C ILE A 50 -3.82 -15.63 4.81
N VAL A 51 -3.58 -15.32 6.09
CA VAL A 51 -2.59 -14.34 6.52
C VAL A 51 -1.18 -14.74 6.11
N LEU A 52 -0.79 -16.01 6.32
CA LEU A 52 0.52 -16.52 5.87
C LEU A 52 0.66 -16.44 4.35
N CYS A 53 -0.37 -16.79 3.59
CA CYS A 53 -0.39 -16.64 2.14
C CYS A 53 -0.17 -15.19 1.73
N SER A 54 -0.81 -14.24 2.39
CA SER A 54 -0.64 -12.81 2.11
C SER A 54 0.76 -12.29 2.49
N ALA A 55 1.37 -12.82 3.56
CA ALA A 55 2.74 -12.48 3.94
C ALA A 55 3.76 -12.97 2.89
N VAL A 56 3.61 -14.21 2.42
CA VAL A 56 4.42 -14.74 1.30
C VAL A 56 4.21 -13.90 0.04
N GLY A 57 2.97 -13.53 -0.26
CA GLY A 57 2.62 -12.65 -1.37
C GLY A 57 3.32 -11.29 -1.28
N SER A 58 3.32 -10.67 -0.11
CA SER A 58 3.99 -9.40 0.14
C SER A 58 5.50 -9.46 -0.18
N ILE A 59 6.17 -10.55 0.24
CA ILE A 59 7.60 -10.76 -0.03
C ILE A 59 7.83 -10.96 -1.53
N LEU A 60 7.11 -11.86 -2.17
CA LEU A 60 7.31 -12.20 -3.59
C LEU A 60 6.95 -11.03 -4.51
N CYS A 61 5.85 -10.34 -4.25
CA CYS A 61 5.47 -9.14 -4.98
C CYS A 61 6.47 -7.98 -4.77
N GLY A 62 7.04 -7.86 -3.55
CA GLY A 62 8.09 -6.91 -3.24
C GLY A 62 9.36 -7.20 -4.07
N MET A 63 9.85 -8.45 -4.05
CA MET A 63 11.00 -8.88 -4.86
C MET A 63 10.76 -8.65 -6.36
N LEU A 64 9.55 -8.94 -6.83
CA LEU A 64 9.16 -8.69 -8.22
C LEU A 64 9.22 -7.21 -8.56
N SER A 65 8.69 -6.36 -7.67
CA SER A 65 8.74 -4.90 -7.81
C SER A 65 10.17 -4.38 -7.86
N ASP A 66 11.06 -4.90 -7.03
CA ASP A 66 12.46 -4.50 -7.02
C ASP A 66 13.16 -4.91 -8.31
N ARG A 67 12.93 -6.13 -8.78
CA ARG A 67 13.53 -6.64 -10.03
C ARG A 67 13.04 -5.86 -11.27
N PHE A 68 11.75 -5.57 -11.36
CA PHE A 68 11.20 -4.84 -12.52
C PHE A 68 11.45 -3.33 -12.45
N GLY A 69 11.65 -2.79 -11.25
CA GLY A 69 11.87 -1.37 -11.02
C GLY A 69 13.32 -0.91 -11.01
N GLN A 70 14.31 -1.81 -11.19
CA GLN A 70 15.74 -1.47 -11.13
C GLN A 70 16.14 -0.38 -12.14
N ASN A 71 15.61 -0.44 -13.36
CA ASN A 71 16.00 0.47 -14.45
C ASN A 71 15.00 1.62 -14.67
N CYS A 72 13.80 1.54 -14.12
CA CYS A 72 12.72 2.51 -14.36
C CYS A 72 11.84 2.64 -13.10
N PRO A 73 12.03 3.68 -12.29
CA PRO A 73 11.23 3.91 -11.07
C PRO A 73 9.72 3.94 -11.31
N ASP A 74 9.26 4.44 -12.47
CA ASP A 74 7.86 4.48 -12.86
C ASP A 74 7.18 3.13 -12.93
N ARG A 75 7.96 2.07 -13.22
CA ARG A 75 7.43 0.70 -13.25
C ARG A 75 6.96 0.24 -11.88
N LYS A 76 7.59 0.73 -10.79
CA LYS A 76 7.16 0.42 -9.41
C LYS A 76 5.77 0.97 -9.13
N VAL A 77 5.48 2.20 -9.58
CA VAL A 77 4.14 2.80 -9.44
C VAL A 77 3.11 2.02 -10.26
N SER A 78 3.47 1.65 -11.50
CA SER A 78 2.59 0.84 -12.36
C SER A 78 2.30 -0.53 -11.75
N LEU A 79 3.28 -1.15 -11.08
CA LEU A 79 3.07 -2.42 -10.36
C LEU A 79 2.15 -2.24 -9.16
N ALA A 80 2.28 -1.16 -8.38
CA ALA A 80 1.36 -0.87 -7.29
C ALA A 80 -0.09 -0.76 -7.80
N ILE A 81 -0.31 -0.04 -8.91
CA ILE A 81 -1.63 0.06 -9.56
C ILE A 81 -2.14 -1.33 -9.99
N SER A 82 -1.28 -2.13 -10.63
CA SER A 82 -1.65 -3.50 -11.07
C SER A 82 -2.02 -4.38 -9.89
N TYR A 83 -1.33 -4.27 -8.75
CA TYR A 83 -1.65 -5.01 -7.54
C TYR A 83 -3.00 -4.55 -6.93
N CYS A 84 -3.30 -3.26 -6.93
CA CYS A 84 -4.61 -2.75 -6.50
C CYS A 84 -5.74 -3.29 -7.38
N ILE A 85 -5.59 -3.24 -8.70
CA ILE A 85 -6.60 -3.75 -9.64
C ILE A 85 -6.74 -5.26 -9.53
N GLY A 86 -5.63 -5.99 -9.48
CA GLY A 86 -5.63 -7.45 -9.33
C GLY A 86 -6.31 -7.90 -8.04
N SER A 87 -5.95 -7.30 -6.91
CA SER A 87 -6.59 -7.62 -5.62
C SER A 87 -8.08 -7.28 -5.61
N CYS A 88 -8.46 -6.14 -6.21
CA CYS A 88 -9.87 -5.78 -6.38
C CYS A 88 -10.64 -6.86 -7.15
N LEU A 89 -10.12 -7.29 -8.31
CA LEU A 89 -10.77 -8.29 -9.15
C LEU A 89 -10.92 -9.64 -8.42
N PHE A 90 -9.82 -10.16 -7.87
CA PHE A 90 -9.86 -11.45 -7.19
C PHE A 90 -10.79 -11.44 -5.96
N LEU A 91 -10.73 -10.40 -5.13
CA LEU A 91 -11.57 -10.31 -3.94
C LEU A 91 -13.04 -10.03 -4.29
N SER A 92 -13.33 -9.21 -5.31
CA SER A 92 -14.71 -8.98 -5.76
C SER A 92 -15.36 -10.25 -6.30
N ILE A 93 -14.64 -11.02 -7.12
CA ILE A 93 -15.12 -12.31 -7.62
C ILE A 93 -15.30 -13.29 -6.45
N ALA A 94 -14.32 -13.35 -5.55
CA ALA A 94 -14.38 -14.23 -4.40
C ALA A 94 -15.62 -13.97 -3.53
N PHE A 95 -15.87 -12.72 -3.16
CA PHE A 95 -17.02 -12.39 -2.30
C PHE A 95 -18.38 -12.38 -3.04
N ALA A 96 -18.38 -12.45 -4.37
CA ALA A 96 -19.59 -12.68 -5.16
C ALA A 96 -19.95 -14.17 -5.29
N MET A 97 -19.00 -15.07 -5.03
CA MET A 97 -19.22 -16.52 -5.12
C MET A 97 -19.84 -17.10 -3.84
N PRO A 98 -20.60 -18.21 -3.96
CA PRO A 98 -21.08 -18.95 -2.79
C PRO A 98 -19.89 -19.57 -1.99
N ALA A 99 -20.14 -19.83 -0.69
CA ALA A 99 -19.17 -20.46 0.18
C ALA A 99 -18.67 -21.79 -0.40
N GLY A 100 -17.35 -21.92 -0.55
CA GLY A 100 -16.74 -23.10 -1.13
C GLY A 100 -15.21 -22.99 -1.23
N LYS A 101 -14.57 -24.09 -1.64
CA LYS A 101 -13.11 -24.14 -1.78
C LYS A 101 -12.58 -23.15 -2.83
N SER A 102 -13.32 -22.94 -3.91
CA SER A 102 -12.96 -21.98 -4.97
C SER A 102 -12.98 -20.53 -4.46
N GLN A 103 -13.95 -20.16 -3.62
CA GLN A 103 -13.99 -18.85 -2.99
C GLN A 103 -12.75 -18.64 -2.10
N LEU A 104 -12.39 -19.61 -1.25
CA LEU A 104 -11.22 -19.54 -0.39
C LEU A 104 -9.91 -19.38 -1.18
N LEU A 105 -9.78 -20.12 -2.29
CA LEU A 105 -8.63 -20.01 -3.17
C LEU A 105 -8.52 -18.57 -3.75
N LEU A 106 -9.62 -18.01 -4.21
CA LEU A 106 -9.66 -16.65 -4.75
C LEU A 106 -9.38 -15.59 -3.66
N ILE A 107 -9.86 -15.81 -2.43
CA ILE A 107 -9.50 -14.95 -1.28
C ILE A 107 -7.99 -15.00 -1.04
N CYS A 108 -7.39 -16.20 -1.02
CA CYS A 108 -5.94 -16.35 -0.86
C CYS A 108 -5.18 -15.62 -1.97
N MET A 109 -5.59 -15.77 -3.25
CA MET A 109 -4.95 -15.08 -4.37
C MET A 109 -5.12 -13.56 -4.29
N GLY A 110 -6.31 -13.09 -3.96
CA GLY A 110 -6.57 -11.67 -3.75
C GLY A 110 -5.74 -11.06 -2.63
N MET A 111 -5.63 -11.77 -1.50
CA MET A 111 -4.83 -11.35 -0.36
C MET A 111 -3.32 -11.44 -0.62
N PHE A 112 -2.87 -12.45 -1.37
CA PHE A 112 -1.49 -12.57 -1.83
C PHE A 112 -1.03 -11.32 -2.58
N ILE A 113 -1.88 -10.77 -3.45
CA ILE A 113 -1.58 -9.59 -4.24
C ILE A 113 -1.83 -8.29 -3.44
N ALA A 114 -2.85 -8.25 -2.57
CA ALA A 114 -3.27 -7.04 -1.86
C ALA A 114 -2.13 -6.43 -1.03
N LEU A 115 -1.39 -7.25 -0.27
CA LEU A 115 -0.27 -6.78 0.53
C LEU A 115 1.02 -6.58 -0.28
N GLY A 116 1.03 -6.96 -1.56
CA GLY A 116 2.16 -6.75 -2.47
C GLY A 116 2.48 -5.27 -2.75
N THR A 117 1.54 -4.35 -2.49
CA THR A 117 1.74 -2.91 -2.64
C THR A 117 2.72 -2.30 -1.64
N ASN A 118 3.01 -2.97 -0.53
CA ASN A 118 3.92 -2.46 0.51
C ASN A 118 5.34 -2.22 -0.03
N GLY A 119 5.88 -3.14 -0.85
CA GLY A 119 7.20 -3.01 -1.46
C GLY A 119 7.31 -1.77 -2.37
N PRO A 120 6.49 -1.67 -3.43
CA PRO A 120 6.46 -0.49 -4.29
C PRO A 120 6.26 0.82 -3.55
N SER A 121 5.36 0.87 -2.57
CA SER A 121 5.08 2.09 -1.79
C SER A 121 6.29 2.54 -0.99
N SER A 122 6.98 1.61 -0.31
CA SER A 122 8.21 1.90 0.41
C SER A 122 9.32 2.38 -0.52
N ALA A 123 9.48 1.74 -1.68
CA ALA A 123 10.45 2.15 -2.67
C ALA A 123 10.16 3.54 -3.27
N MET A 124 8.88 3.88 -3.51
CA MET A 124 8.48 5.21 -3.95
C MET A 124 8.83 6.28 -2.92
N VAL A 125 8.54 6.03 -1.64
CA VAL A 125 8.89 6.94 -0.55
C VAL A 125 10.41 7.12 -0.48
N ALA A 126 11.19 6.04 -0.56
CA ALA A 126 12.64 6.14 -0.57
C ALA A 126 13.19 6.97 -1.74
N ASN A 127 12.66 6.76 -2.95
CA ASN A 127 13.12 7.48 -4.15
C ASN A 127 12.72 8.97 -4.17
N LEU A 128 11.63 9.34 -3.49
CA LEU A 128 11.05 10.68 -3.48
C LEU A 128 11.44 11.50 -2.25
N THR A 129 12.29 10.96 -1.37
CA THR A 129 12.74 11.66 -0.16
C THR A 129 14.26 11.65 -0.06
N HIS A 130 14.82 12.70 0.51
CA HIS A 130 16.27 12.81 0.73
C HIS A 130 16.71 11.86 1.86
N ASN A 131 17.92 11.30 1.75
CA ASN A 131 18.46 10.30 2.70
C ASN A 131 18.39 10.74 4.17
N SER A 132 18.56 12.03 4.45
CA SER A 132 18.51 12.59 5.81
C SER A 132 17.13 12.49 6.48
N VAL A 133 16.04 12.31 5.72
CA VAL A 133 14.67 12.27 6.23
C VAL A 133 13.98 10.93 5.97
N HIS A 134 14.69 9.92 5.47
CA HIS A 134 14.11 8.59 5.16
C HIS A 134 13.40 7.97 6.36
N SER A 135 14.03 8.00 7.56
CA SER A 135 13.43 7.43 8.78
C SER A 135 12.08 8.06 9.10
N THR A 136 11.99 9.39 9.00
CA THR A 136 10.73 10.12 9.23
C THR A 136 9.71 9.84 8.15
N ALA A 137 10.14 9.73 6.89
CA ALA A 137 9.25 9.40 5.76
C ALA A 137 8.64 8.00 5.90
N PHE A 138 9.44 7.00 6.29
CA PHE A 138 8.95 5.65 6.57
C PHE A 138 8.05 5.59 7.82
N ALA A 139 8.39 6.33 8.87
CA ALA A 139 7.53 6.44 10.04
C ALA A 139 6.16 7.04 9.67
N THR A 140 6.13 8.05 8.81
CA THR A 140 4.89 8.66 8.30
C THR A 140 4.10 7.69 7.42
N LEU A 141 4.77 6.93 6.54
CA LEU A 141 4.13 5.87 5.75
C LEU A 141 3.47 4.82 6.66
N THR A 142 4.19 4.37 7.69
CA THR A 142 3.67 3.39 8.65
C THR A 142 2.49 3.97 9.44
N LEU A 143 2.58 5.22 9.87
CA LEU A 143 1.48 5.91 10.55
C LEU A 143 0.23 6.02 9.66
N ALA A 144 0.38 6.44 8.41
CA ALA A 144 -0.70 6.51 7.44
C ALA A 144 -1.33 5.12 7.19
N ASN A 145 -0.52 4.10 7.02
CA ASN A 145 -0.96 2.71 6.84
C ASN A 145 -1.76 2.20 8.06
N ASN A 146 -1.27 2.45 9.26
CA ASN A 146 -1.97 2.04 10.48
C ASN A 146 -3.27 2.80 10.69
N LEU A 147 -3.27 4.11 10.46
CA LEU A 147 -4.43 4.96 10.69
C LEU A 147 -5.51 4.73 9.63
N LEU A 148 -5.17 4.87 8.34
CA LEU A 148 -6.11 4.74 7.23
C LEU A 148 -6.46 3.28 6.93
N GLY A 149 -5.52 2.37 7.13
CA GLY A 149 -5.68 0.95 6.85
C GLY A 149 -6.20 0.16 8.04
N LEU A 150 -5.31 -0.15 8.99
CA LEU A 150 -5.60 -1.10 10.07
C LEU A 150 -6.62 -0.59 11.09
N ALA A 151 -6.70 0.72 11.34
CA ALA A 151 -7.66 1.26 12.28
C ALA A 151 -9.03 1.49 11.61
N LEU A 152 -9.06 2.24 10.50
CA LEU A 152 -10.32 2.60 9.85
C LEU A 152 -10.95 1.44 9.09
N GLY A 153 -10.16 0.55 8.48
CA GLY A 153 -10.67 -0.57 7.69
C GLY A 153 -11.64 -1.46 8.46
N PRO A 154 -11.16 -2.17 9.49
CA PRO A 154 -12.01 -3.04 10.29
C PRO A 154 -13.17 -2.31 10.98
N LEU A 155 -12.97 -1.06 11.41
CA LEU A 155 -13.98 -0.25 12.08
C LEU A 155 -15.13 0.12 11.14
N ILE A 156 -14.82 0.60 9.93
CA ILE A 156 -15.84 0.99 8.94
C ILE A 156 -16.60 -0.23 8.46
N ILE A 157 -15.89 -1.31 8.12
CA ILE A 157 -16.53 -2.53 7.66
C ILE A 157 -17.30 -3.21 8.78
N GLY A 158 -16.85 -3.13 10.03
CA GLY A 158 -17.61 -3.59 11.19
C GLY A 158 -18.93 -2.87 11.33
N LYS A 159 -18.94 -1.53 11.33
CA LYS A 159 -20.18 -0.74 11.37
C LYS A 159 -21.08 -1.00 10.17
N LEU A 160 -20.51 -1.14 8.98
CA LEU A 160 -21.26 -1.46 7.78
C LEU A 160 -21.91 -2.86 7.89
N SER A 161 -21.17 -3.81 8.44
CA SER A 161 -21.64 -5.16 8.73
C SER A 161 -22.86 -5.20 9.66
N ASP A 162 -22.94 -4.26 10.62
CA ASP A 162 -24.09 -4.17 11.52
C ASP A 162 -25.39 -3.73 10.81
N VAL A 163 -25.24 -3.00 9.70
CA VAL A 163 -26.39 -2.47 8.93
C VAL A 163 -26.81 -3.41 7.79
N ILE A 164 -25.84 -3.89 6.99
CA ILE A 164 -26.13 -4.67 5.76
C ILE A 164 -25.68 -6.12 5.85
N GLY A 165 -25.10 -6.54 6.98
CA GLY A 165 -24.53 -7.86 7.17
C GLY A 165 -23.09 -7.98 6.64
N LEU A 166 -22.32 -8.86 7.27
CA LEU A 166 -20.87 -9.00 7.03
C LEU A 166 -20.55 -9.42 5.58
N HIS A 167 -21.38 -10.28 4.98
CA HIS A 167 -21.19 -10.75 3.61
C HIS A 167 -21.28 -9.60 2.60
N HIS A 168 -22.31 -8.76 2.68
CA HIS A 168 -22.49 -7.63 1.78
C HIS A 168 -21.41 -6.55 2.03
N ALA A 169 -21.00 -6.34 3.29
CA ALA A 169 -19.90 -5.44 3.60
C ALA A 169 -18.58 -5.89 2.94
N PHE A 170 -18.31 -7.22 2.91
CA PHE A 170 -17.16 -7.78 2.22
C PHE A 170 -17.25 -7.68 0.69
N GLN A 171 -18.45 -7.71 0.11
CA GLN A 171 -18.62 -7.47 -1.34
C GLN A 171 -18.28 -6.04 -1.75
N LEU A 172 -18.54 -5.06 -0.89
CA LEU A 172 -18.24 -3.65 -1.16
C LEU A 172 -16.77 -3.27 -0.87
N MET A 173 -16.14 -3.95 0.07
CA MET A 173 -14.79 -3.63 0.56
C MET A 173 -13.72 -3.58 -0.56
N PRO A 174 -13.67 -4.50 -1.55
CA PRO A 174 -12.65 -4.47 -2.59
C PRO A 174 -12.68 -3.21 -3.46
N LEU A 175 -13.83 -2.50 -3.52
CA LEU A 175 -13.95 -1.25 -4.26
C LEU A 175 -12.99 -0.16 -3.74
N VAL A 176 -12.58 -0.23 -2.47
CA VAL A 176 -11.58 0.67 -1.89
C VAL A 176 -10.22 0.52 -2.61
N SER A 177 -9.90 -0.66 -3.14
CA SER A 177 -8.69 -0.85 -3.96
C SER A 177 -8.71 -0.05 -5.27
N ILE A 178 -9.90 0.26 -5.81
CA ILE A 178 -10.03 1.14 -6.99
C ILE A 178 -9.63 2.57 -6.61
N ILE A 179 -10.07 3.03 -5.43
CA ILE A 179 -9.67 4.34 -4.91
C ILE A 179 -8.15 4.38 -4.71
N ALA A 180 -7.57 3.32 -4.13
CA ALA A 180 -6.12 3.20 -3.99
C ALA A 180 -5.41 3.24 -5.35
N ALA A 181 -5.90 2.52 -6.36
CA ALA A 181 -5.35 2.54 -7.72
C ALA A 181 -5.42 3.94 -8.36
N ALA A 182 -6.53 4.66 -8.20
CA ALA A 182 -6.68 6.03 -8.68
C ALA A 182 -5.68 6.99 -8.01
N VAL A 183 -5.46 6.85 -6.70
CA VAL A 183 -4.49 7.64 -5.94
C VAL A 183 -3.05 7.33 -6.39
N PHE A 184 -2.71 6.05 -6.63
CA PHE A 184 -1.40 5.69 -7.19
C PHE A 184 -1.23 6.20 -8.63
N LEU A 185 -2.29 6.22 -9.44
CA LEU A 185 -2.25 6.81 -10.79
C LEU A 185 -1.97 8.31 -10.72
N TYR A 186 -2.59 9.02 -9.77
CA TYR A 186 -2.29 10.42 -9.50
C TYR A 186 -0.82 10.61 -9.08
N ALA A 187 -0.30 9.75 -8.20
CA ALA A 187 1.11 9.75 -7.81
C ALA A 187 2.03 9.56 -9.03
N LYS A 188 1.69 8.63 -9.93
CA LYS A 188 2.45 8.37 -11.16
C LYS A 188 2.56 9.59 -12.05
N ASN A 189 1.48 10.33 -12.24
CA ASN A 189 1.45 11.51 -13.11
C ASN A 189 2.33 12.66 -12.61
N HIS A 190 2.57 12.74 -11.30
CA HIS A 190 3.41 13.77 -10.68
C HIS A 190 4.83 13.28 -10.34
N TYR A 191 5.09 12.00 -10.51
CA TYR A 191 6.32 11.34 -10.07
C TYR A 191 7.58 11.94 -10.71
N HIS A 192 7.57 12.16 -12.03
CA HIS A 192 8.71 12.74 -12.75
C HIS A 192 9.01 14.17 -12.34
N GLN A 193 7.97 14.98 -12.09
CA GLN A 193 8.14 16.37 -11.65
C GLN A 193 8.75 16.45 -10.27
N ASP A 194 8.34 15.54 -9.37
CA ASP A 194 8.83 15.52 -8.01
C ASP A 194 10.28 15.01 -7.94
N ILE A 195 10.68 14.03 -8.78
CA ILE A 195 12.09 13.59 -8.89
C ILE A 195 12.97 14.72 -9.45
N ALA A 196 12.54 15.41 -10.51
CA ALA A 196 13.31 16.52 -11.10
C ALA A 196 13.60 17.61 -10.06
N ARG A 197 12.59 17.97 -9.25
CA ARG A 197 12.75 18.95 -8.15
C ARG A 197 13.77 18.52 -7.11
N LEU A 198 13.80 17.22 -6.76
CA LEU A 198 14.78 16.71 -5.79
C LEU A 198 16.20 16.73 -6.36
N THR A 199 16.36 16.44 -7.65
CA THR A 199 17.65 16.48 -8.34
C THR A 199 18.19 17.91 -8.40
N ASP A 200 17.35 18.89 -8.74
CA ASP A 200 17.72 20.30 -8.76
C ASP A 200 18.14 20.81 -7.38
N GLN A 201 17.42 20.42 -6.31
CA GLN A 201 17.77 20.78 -4.93
C GLN A 201 19.08 20.12 -4.45
N ALA A 202 19.44 18.96 -4.97
CA ALA A 202 20.68 18.27 -4.64
C ALA A 202 21.90 18.88 -5.38
N VAL A 203 21.68 19.49 -6.54
CA VAL A 203 22.73 20.09 -7.38
C VAL A 203 23.07 21.53 -6.94
N LEU A 204 22.08 22.31 -6.46
CA LEU A 204 22.26 23.70 -6.04
C LEU A 204 23.33 23.91 -4.95
N PRO A 205 23.46 23.08 -3.88
CA PRO A 205 24.52 23.23 -2.88
C PRO A 205 25.94 22.93 -3.41
N ASN A 206 26.04 22.14 -4.47
CA ASN A 206 27.33 21.77 -5.08
C ASN A 206 27.83 22.79 -6.12
N LEU A 207 27.01 23.80 -6.43
CA LEU A 207 27.36 24.90 -7.35
C LEU A 207 27.87 26.15 -6.63
N GLU A 208 27.84 26.21 -5.30
CA GLU A 208 28.61 27.22 -4.57
C GLU A 208 30.10 26.94 -4.86
N SER A 209 30.67 27.75 -5.73
CA SER A 209 32.05 27.58 -6.16
C SER A 209 32.99 27.71 -4.95
N PRO A 210 34.16 27.02 -4.96
CA PRO A 210 35.18 27.22 -3.94
C PRO A 210 35.57 28.69 -3.75
N VAL A 211 35.31 29.53 -4.76
CA VAL A 211 35.54 30.98 -4.76
C VAL A 211 34.55 31.72 -3.85
N ASP A 212 33.27 31.30 -3.84
CA ASP A 212 32.25 31.95 -3.00
C ASP A 212 32.45 31.60 -1.51
N VAL A 213 32.90 30.41 -1.22
CA VAL A 213 33.26 29.96 0.15
C VAL A 213 34.48 30.73 0.66
N MET A 214 35.47 30.99 -0.20
CA MET A 214 36.64 31.78 0.18
C MET A 214 36.33 33.28 0.35
N ARG A 215 35.39 33.81 -0.44
CA ARG A 215 34.97 35.19 -0.32
C ARG A 215 34.24 35.48 0.98
N LYS A 216 33.35 34.57 1.37
CA LYS A 216 32.61 34.64 2.65
C LYS A 216 33.52 34.54 3.87
N LYS A 217 34.63 33.78 3.78
CA LYS A 217 35.59 33.61 4.85
C LYS A 217 36.53 34.85 4.99
N ASN A 218 36.67 35.65 3.92
CA ASN A 218 37.48 36.89 3.97
C ASN A 218 36.65 38.10 4.40
N ASP A 219 35.33 38.07 4.25
CA ASP A 219 34.42 39.15 4.68
C ASP A 219 34.09 39.04 6.19
N ASP A 220 34.32 37.88 6.82
CA ASP A 220 34.15 37.63 8.27
C ASP A 220 35.43 37.72 9.10
N ALA A 221 36.57 38.12 8.51
CA ALA A 221 37.87 38.32 9.17
C ALA A 221 38.28 39.78 9.24
#